data_2c1e00dd677894995c73c07ee42f25f5
#
_entry.id   2c1e00dd677894995c73c07ee42f25f5
#
_cell.length_a   1.000
_cell.length_b   1.000
_cell.length_c   1.000
_cell.angle_alpha   90.00
_cell.angle_beta   90.00
_cell.angle_gamma   90.00
#
_symmetry.space_group_name_H-M   'P 1'
#
loop_
_entity.id
_entity.type
_entity.pdbx_description
1 polymer ?
#
loop_
_entity_poly.entity_id
_entity_poly.type
_entity_poly.pdbx_seq_one_letter_code
_entity_poly.pdbx_strand_id
1 'polypeptide(L)'
;MGSEMCIRDRINLDPGGVIITAKGDNCDFVSRWFAPQSTIFEDPVTGSAHCSLIPYWSKELNKKKMQAMQLSARKGKLLCEDKGERVLISGKATTYSIGNIWIDQD
;
A
#
# COMPACT_ATOMS: atom_id res chain seq x y z
N MET A 1 -3.98 -18.23 16.42
CA MET A 1 -4.71 -17.05 15.99
C MET A 1 -4.73 -15.92 17.01
N GLY A 2 -5.04 -16.19 18.28
CA GLY A 2 -5.04 -15.17 19.32
C GLY A 2 -3.66 -14.55 19.59
N SER A 3 -2.59 -15.34 19.52
CA SER A 3 -1.23 -14.86 19.78
C SER A 3 -0.78 -13.85 18.71
N GLU A 4 -1.12 -14.09 17.44
CA GLU A 4 -0.79 -13.19 16.37
C GLU A 4 -1.49 -11.82 16.53
N MET A 5 -2.76 -11.83 16.90
CA MET A 5 -3.51 -10.61 17.22
C MET A 5 -2.88 -9.86 18.39
N CYS A 6 -2.52 -10.57 19.45
CA CYS A 6 -1.88 -9.97 20.61
C CYS A 6 -0.54 -9.34 20.29
N ILE A 7 0.25 -9.96 19.43
CA ILE A 7 1.54 -9.41 19.00
C ILE A 7 1.33 -8.10 18.26
N ARG A 8 0.39 -8.06 17.33
CA ARG A 8 0.08 -6.83 16.58
C ARG A 8 -0.40 -5.71 17.50
N ASP A 9 -1.23 -6.04 18.48
CA ASP A 9 -1.77 -5.05 19.42
C ASP A 9 -0.69 -4.45 20.31
N ARG A 10 0.42 -5.16 20.52
CA ARG A 10 1.54 -4.69 21.35
C ARG A 10 2.52 -3.80 20.62
N ILE A 11 2.47 -3.77 19.29
CA ILE A 11 3.35 -2.91 18.51
C ILE A 11 2.87 -1.47 18.66
N ASN A 12 3.76 -0.61 19.13
CA ASN A 12 3.46 0.81 19.34
C ASN A 12 4.42 1.63 18.50
N LEU A 13 3.95 2.09 17.34
CA LEU A 13 4.71 2.92 16.41
C LEU A 13 4.02 4.27 16.26
N ASP A 14 4.72 5.34 16.58
CA ASP A 14 4.16 6.69 16.51
C ASP A 14 5.12 7.61 15.73
N PRO A 15 4.68 8.17 14.59
CA PRO A 15 3.49 7.80 13.83
C PRO A 15 3.78 6.59 12.96
N GLY A 16 2.78 5.87 12.54
CA GLY A 16 2.99 4.97 11.45
C GLY A 16 2.43 3.59 11.53
N GLY A 17 3.06 2.72 10.76
CA GLY A 17 2.66 1.36 10.59
C GLY A 17 3.84 0.46 10.26
N VAL A 18 3.52 -0.81 10.04
CA VAL A 18 4.51 -1.82 9.68
C VAL A 18 4.16 -2.33 8.29
N ILE A 19 5.17 -2.40 7.43
CA ILE A 19 5.04 -2.99 6.11
C ILE A 19 5.74 -4.33 6.12
N ILE A 20 5.05 -5.37 5.68
CA ILE A 20 5.63 -6.68 5.43
C ILE A 20 5.54 -6.90 3.93
N THR A 21 6.66 -7.31 3.31
CA THR A 21 6.70 -7.51 1.87
C THR A 21 7.50 -8.74 1.49
N ALA A 22 7.15 -9.34 0.37
CA ALA A 22 7.80 -10.52 -0.16
C ALA A 22 7.66 -10.57 -1.67
N LYS A 23 8.50 -11.38 -2.31
CA LYS A 23 8.35 -11.66 -3.74
C LYS A 23 7.03 -12.37 -3.99
N GLY A 24 6.34 -11.99 -5.07
CA GLY A 24 5.04 -12.58 -5.39
C GLY A 24 5.13 -13.83 -6.25
N ASP A 25 4.07 -14.63 -6.23
CA ASP A 25 3.95 -15.81 -7.09
C ASP A 25 3.33 -15.46 -8.44
N ASN A 26 2.21 -14.69 -8.41
CA ASN A 26 1.47 -14.29 -9.61
C ASN A 26 1.66 -12.82 -9.95
N CYS A 27 2.49 -12.13 -9.22
CA CYS A 27 2.83 -10.71 -9.44
C CYS A 27 4.28 -10.53 -9.04
N ASP A 28 4.81 -9.33 -9.21
CA ASP A 28 6.23 -9.09 -8.93
C ASP A 28 6.53 -9.11 -7.43
N PHE A 29 5.69 -8.43 -6.65
CA PHE A 29 5.83 -8.49 -5.19
C PHE A 29 4.48 -8.33 -4.50
N VAL A 30 4.43 -8.73 -3.24
CA VAL A 30 3.26 -8.62 -2.39
C VAL A 30 3.60 -7.84 -1.13
N SER A 31 2.60 -7.28 -0.48
CA SER A 31 2.79 -6.53 0.75
C SER A 31 1.55 -6.59 1.64
N ARG A 32 1.76 -6.29 2.93
CA ARG A 32 0.69 -6.02 3.88
C ARG A 32 1.13 -4.84 4.74
N TRP A 33 0.18 -3.97 5.10
CA TRP A 33 0.47 -2.79 5.90
C TRP A 33 -0.46 -2.73 7.09
N PHE A 34 0.14 -2.58 8.27
CA PHE A 34 -0.59 -2.57 9.53
C PHE A 34 -0.35 -1.26 10.26
N ALA A 35 -1.41 -0.70 10.82
CA ALA A 35 -1.36 0.50 11.66
C ALA A 35 -1.95 0.17 13.03
N PRO A 36 -1.14 -0.34 13.98
CA PRO A 36 -1.67 -0.84 15.26
C PRO A 36 -2.42 0.20 16.08
N GLN A 37 -2.08 1.49 15.94
CA GLN A 37 -2.74 2.57 16.67
C GLN A 37 -3.86 3.24 15.88
N SER A 38 -4.19 2.74 14.70
CA SER A 38 -5.23 3.29 13.87
C SER A 38 -6.55 2.56 14.09
N THR A 39 -7.66 3.23 13.75
CA THR A 39 -8.99 2.62 13.75
C THR A 39 -9.06 1.45 12.77
N ILE A 40 -8.41 1.59 11.61
CA ILE A 40 -8.28 0.51 10.64
C ILE A 40 -6.93 -0.15 10.87
N PHE A 41 -6.96 -1.37 11.43
CA PHE A 41 -5.77 -2.08 11.85
C PHE A 41 -4.88 -2.50 10.68
N GLU A 42 -5.47 -3.04 9.64
CA GLU A 42 -4.76 -3.39 8.41
C GLU A 42 -5.39 -2.64 7.23
N ASP A 43 -4.60 -1.82 6.55
CA ASP A 43 -5.09 -1.05 5.43
C ASP A 43 -5.27 -1.95 4.20
N PRO A 44 -6.42 -1.87 3.52
CA PRO A 44 -6.67 -2.67 2.31
C PRO A 44 -5.67 -2.43 1.20
N VAL A 45 -5.39 -1.17 0.88
CA VAL A 45 -4.39 -0.79 -0.14
C VAL A 45 -3.73 0.50 0.30
N THR A 46 -2.40 0.47 0.43
CA THR A 46 -1.64 1.60 0.93
C THR A 46 -0.71 2.12 -0.17
N GLY A 47 -1.17 3.13 -0.91
CA GLY A 47 -0.38 3.71 -1.99
C GLY A 47 0.93 4.29 -1.50
N SER A 48 0.90 5.04 -0.39
CA SER A 48 2.10 5.71 0.14
C SER A 48 3.21 4.73 0.54
N ALA A 49 2.86 3.52 1.00
CA ALA A 49 3.85 2.51 1.32
C ALA A 49 4.65 2.10 0.09
N HIS A 50 4.05 2.19 -1.08
CA HIS A 50 4.69 1.80 -2.33
C HIS A 50 5.75 2.80 -2.77
N CYS A 51 5.79 3.99 -2.20
CA CYS A 51 6.90 4.92 -2.42
C CYS A 51 8.24 4.35 -1.93
N SER A 52 8.20 3.50 -0.91
CA SER A 52 9.37 2.79 -0.39
C SER A 52 9.55 1.42 -1.05
N LEU A 53 8.44 0.73 -1.30
CA LEU A 53 8.48 -0.64 -1.85
C LEU A 53 8.96 -0.67 -3.30
N ILE A 54 8.58 0.31 -4.11
CA ILE A 54 8.92 0.31 -5.53
C ILE A 54 10.43 0.42 -5.77
N PRO A 55 11.16 1.36 -5.15
CA PRO A 55 12.60 1.40 -5.33
C PRO A 55 13.30 0.13 -4.84
N TYR A 56 12.86 -0.42 -3.72
CA TYR A 56 13.40 -1.65 -3.16
C TYR A 56 13.26 -2.81 -4.14
N TRP A 57 12.03 -3.07 -4.61
CA TRP A 57 11.77 -4.21 -5.48
C TRP A 57 12.27 -3.99 -6.90
N SER A 58 12.32 -2.74 -7.37
CA SER A 58 12.93 -2.41 -8.65
C SER A 58 14.39 -2.86 -8.68
N LYS A 59 15.10 -2.61 -7.59
CA LYS A 59 16.51 -3.04 -7.47
C LYS A 59 16.62 -4.55 -7.33
N GLU A 60 15.81 -5.15 -6.45
CA GLU A 60 15.87 -6.59 -6.18
C GLU A 60 15.52 -7.43 -7.42
N LEU A 61 14.52 -7.01 -8.19
CA LEU A 61 14.05 -7.73 -9.36
C LEU A 61 14.68 -7.25 -10.66
N ASN A 62 15.44 -6.16 -10.61
CA ASN A 62 16.03 -5.51 -11.78
C ASN A 62 14.96 -5.20 -12.84
N LYS A 63 13.86 -4.61 -12.39
CA LYS A 63 12.72 -4.22 -13.22
C LYS A 63 12.24 -2.84 -12.82
N LYS A 64 11.84 -2.05 -13.80
CA LYS A 64 11.27 -0.73 -13.52
C LYS A 64 9.74 -0.75 -13.44
N LYS A 65 9.10 -1.56 -14.26
CA LYS A 65 7.64 -1.73 -14.27
C LYS A 65 7.28 -3.02 -13.57
N MET A 66 6.40 -2.92 -12.58
CA MET A 66 6.05 -4.05 -11.72
C MET A 66 4.57 -4.08 -11.41
N GLN A 67 4.06 -5.27 -11.17
CA GLN A 67 2.72 -5.48 -10.63
C GLN A 67 2.85 -5.87 -9.17
N ALA A 68 2.13 -5.17 -8.31
CA ALA A 68 2.12 -5.44 -6.88
C ALA A 68 0.73 -5.81 -6.41
N MET A 69 0.66 -6.61 -5.37
CA MET A 69 -0.60 -6.93 -4.72
C MET A 69 -0.46 -6.74 -3.21
N GLN A 70 -1.37 -5.98 -2.63
CA GLN A 70 -1.46 -5.86 -1.18
C GLN A 70 -2.43 -6.91 -0.67
N LEU A 71 -1.93 -7.80 0.19
CA LEU A 71 -2.66 -9.00 0.61
C LEU A 71 -3.48 -8.79 1.87
N SER A 72 -4.26 -7.72 1.92
CA SER A 72 -5.25 -7.53 2.97
C SER A 72 -6.45 -8.46 2.76
N ALA A 73 -7.39 -8.45 3.70
CA ALA A 73 -8.63 -9.22 3.53
C ALA A 73 -9.36 -8.83 2.24
N ARG A 74 -9.36 -7.53 1.92
CA ARG A 74 -9.98 -7.01 0.71
C ARG A 74 -9.13 -7.22 -0.53
N LYS A 75 -7.80 -7.18 -0.37
CA LYS A 75 -6.79 -7.24 -1.41
C LYS A 75 -6.86 -6.04 -2.35
N GLY A 76 -5.73 -5.72 -2.95
CA GLY A 76 -5.65 -4.65 -3.93
C GLY A 76 -4.45 -4.83 -4.84
N LYS A 77 -4.65 -4.50 -6.11
CA LYS A 77 -3.63 -4.63 -7.14
C LYS A 77 -3.16 -3.23 -7.53
N LEU A 78 -1.84 -3.08 -7.65
CA LEU A 78 -1.23 -1.82 -8.07
C LEU A 78 -0.28 -2.08 -9.23
N LEU A 79 -0.26 -1.13 -10.15
CA LEU A 79 0.75 -1.09 -11.21
C LEU A 79 1.78 -0.05 -10.79
N CYS A 80 3.05 -0.43 -10.80
CA CYS A 80 4.12 0.36 -10.25
C CYS A 80 5.21 0.58 -11.28
N GLU A 81 5.83 1.76 -11.25
CA GLU A 81 6.97 2.03 -12.09
C GLU A 81 7.98 2.88 -11.33
N ASP A 82 9.25 2.47 -11.36
CA ASP A 82 10.36 3.24 -10.82
C ASP A 82 10.88 4.19 -11.90
N LYS A 83 10.72 5.49 -11.66
CA LYS A 83 11.15 6.54 -12.59
C LYS A 83 12.38 7.30 -12.09
N GLY A 84 13.15 6.70 -11.20
CA GLY A 84 14.35 7.31 -10.65
C GLY A 84 14.04 8.13 -9.41
N GLU A 85 13.91 9.44 -9.56
CA GLU A 85 13.62 10.32 -8.43
C GLU A 85 12.18 10.21 -7.94
N ARG A 86 11.29 9.68 -8.77
CA ARG A 86 9.86 9.52 -8.46
C ARG A 86 9.41 8.12 -8.81
N VAL A 87 8.27 7.74 -8.27
CA VAL A 87 7.62 6.48 -8.61
C VAL A 87 6.23 6.76 -9.15
N LEU A 88 5.78 5.90 -10.07
CA LEU A 88 4.43 5.95 -10.59
C LEU A 88 3.62 4.82 -9.97
N ILE A 89 2.50 5.17 -9.35
CA ILE A 89 1.61 4.22 -8.71
C ILE A 89 0.24 4.35 -9.36
N SER A 90 -0.28 3.25 -9.88
CA SER A 90 -1.58 3.24 -10.54
C SER A 90 -2.46 2.15 -9.95
N GLY A 91 -3.74 2.44 -9.85
CA GLY A 91 -4.74 1.50 -9.36
C GLY A 91 -6.04 1.67 -10.12
N LYS A 92 -6.99 0.79 -9.84
CA LYS A 92 -8.34 0.88 -10.40
C LYS A 92 -9.26 1.52 -9.39
N ALA A 93 -10.18 2.33 -9.88
CA ALA A 93 -11.22 2.93 -9.07
C ALA A 93 -12.53 2.93 -9.84
N THR A 94 -13.63 2.90 -9.12
CA THR A 94 -14.96 2.96 -9.70
C THR A 94 -15.57 4.31 -9.35
N THR A 95 -16.09 5.01 -10.35
CA THR A 95 -16.79 6.28 -10.11
C THR A 95 -18.07 6.00 -9.33
N TYR A 96 -18.17 6.59 -8.16
CA TYR A 96 -19.39 6.48 -7.33
C TYR A 96 -20.33 7.65 -7.59
N SER A 97 -19.77 8.86 -7.71
CA SER A 97 -20.59 10.05 -7.82
C SER A 97 -19.80 11.13 -8.55
N ILE A 98 -20.54 11.97 -9.31
CA ILE A 98 -20.00 13.16 -9.96
C ILE A 98 -20.88 14.32 -9.54
N GLY A 99 -20.30 15.39 -9.05
CA GLY A 99 -21.05 16.55 -8.60
C GLY A 99 -20.28 17.85 -8.78
N ASN A 100 -20.96 18.93 -8.52
CA ASN A 100 -20.39 20.28 -8.58
C ASN A 100 -20.34 20.90 -7.19
N ILE A 101 -19.29 21.68 -6.96
CA ILE A 101 -19.12 22.40 -5.70
C ILE A 101 -18.95 23.87 -6.04
N TRP A 102 -19.71 24.73 -5.34
CA TRP A 102 -19.56 26.19 -5.46
C TRP A 102 -18.79 26.68 -4.24
N ILE A 103 -17.77 27.45 -4.51
CA ILE A 103 -16.92 28.03 -3.46
C ILE A 103 -17.03 29.55 -3.54
N ASP A 104 -17.37 30.16 -2.41
CA ASP A 104 -17.36 31.63 -2.30
C ASP A 104 -15.93 32.14 -2.31
N GLN A 105 -15.70 33.22 -3.07
CA GLN A 105 -14.35 33.74 -3.26
C GLN A 105 -14.12 35.06 -2.53
N ASP A 106 -14.83 35.32 -1.48
CA ASP A 106 -14.69 36.59 -0.71
C ASP A 106 -13.44 36.60 0.15
#